data_a832fc4a696ebfa7bd7794bfed24a593
#
_entry.id   a832fc4a696ebfa7bd7794bfed24a593
#
_cell.length_a   1.000
_cell.length_b   1.000
_cell.length_c   1.000
_cell.angle_alpha   90.00
_cell.angle_beta   90.00
_cell.angle_gamma   90.00
#
_symmetry.space_group_name_H-M   'P 1'
#
loop_
_entity.id
_entity.type
_entity.pdbx_description
1 polymer ?
#
loop_
_entity_poly.entity_id
_entity_poly.type
_entity_poly.pdbx_seq_one_letter_code
_entity_poly.pdbx_strand_id
1 'polypeptide(L)'
;MNQYRCPICGYIAEFEGEMPADYVCPQCKCPGERFEKLGGASEPVEEGWAAEHVVGVGKLENVPADIVADLRANFEGECSEVGMYLAMSRVAEREGYPEIGEYWKKAALEEAEHAAKFAELLGEVLTDSTKRNLEMRVAAERGATSGKTDLARRAKAANLDAIHDTVHEMARDEARHGRAFEGLLKRYFG
;
A
#
# COMPACT_ATOMS: atom_id res chain seq x y z
N MET A 1 7.52 6.55 -36.12
CA MET A 1 6.86 7.81 -35.70
C MET A 1 7.44 8.25 -34.37
N ASN A 2 7.73 9.55 -34.20
CA ASN A 2 8.16 10.10 -32.93
C ASN A 2 6.93 10.46 -32.10
N GLN A 3 6.94 10.11 -30.82
CA GLN A 3 5.86 10.44 -29.88
C GLN A 3 6.32 11.54 -28.93
N TYR A 4 5.40 12.45 -28.62
CA TYR A 4 5.64 13.57 -27.71
C TYR A 4 4.48 13.69 -26.74
N ARG A 5 4.78 13.78 -25.44
CA ARG A 5 3.79 13.89 -24.37
C ARG A 5 3.64 15.32 -23.89
N CYS A 6 2.43 15.81 -23.79
CA CYS A 6 2.13 17.08 -23.13
C CYS A 6 2.31 16.95 -21.61
N PRO A 7 3.18 17.73 -20.96
CA PRO A 7 3.40 17.62 -19.52
C PRO A 7 2.22 18.14 -18.67
N ILE A 8 1.28 18.86 -19.30
CA ILE A 8 0.14 19.44 -18.59
C ILE A 8 -1.06 18.47 -18.52
N CYS A 9 -1.39 17.79 -19.62
CA CYS A 9 -2.62 16.98 -19.71
C CYS A 9 -2.35 15.51 -20.12
N GLY A 10 -1.08 15.13 -20.34
CA GLY A 10 -0.72 13.78 -20.74
C GLY A 10 -1.04 13.41 -22.20
N TYR A 11 -1.59 14.33 -23.01
CA TYR A 11 -1.89 14.06 -24.41
C TYR A 11 -0.64 13.66 -25.18
N ILE A 12 -0.73 12.58 -25.96
CA ILE A 12 0.35 12.08 -26.82
C ILE A 12 0.09 12.50 -28.25
N ALA A 13 1.06 13.22 -28.84
CA ALA A 13 1.07 13.57 -30.25
C ALA A 13 2.10 12.70 -30.98
N GLU A 14 1.75 12.25 -32.21
CA GLU A 14 2.61 11.42 -33.04
C GLU A 14 2.94 12.12 -34.35
N PHE A 15 4.22 12.08 -34.75
CA PHE A 15 4.72 12.69 -35.98
C PHE A 15 5.68 11.75 -36.70
N GLU A 16 5.66 11.72 -38.04
CA GLU A 16 6.64 10.95 -38.83
C GLU A 16 8.05 11.51 -38.74
N GLY A 17 8.22 12.77 -38.33
CA GLY A 17 9.47 13.47 -38.08
C GLY A 17 9.48 14.18 -36.73
N GLU A 18 10.25 15.27 -36.67
CA GLU A 18 10.22 16.12 -35.48
C GLU A 18 8.88 16.88 -35.41
N MET A 19 8.43 17.15 -34.17
CA MET A 19 7.20 17.90 -33.94
C MET A 19 7.36 19.35 -34.47
N PRO A 20 6.38 19.90 -35.17
CA PRO A 20 6.41 21.29 -35.64
C PRO A 20 6.62 22.28 -34.48
N ALA A 21 7.45 23.32 -34.71
CA ALA A 21 7.81 24.30 -33.69
C ALA A 21 6.58 25.12 -33.20
N ASP A 22 5.57 25.25 -34.05
CA ASP A 22 4.33 25.96 -33.78
C ASP A 22 3.20 25.04 -33.27
N TYR A 23 3.49 23.77 -32.96
CA TYR A 23 2.48 22.84 -32.48
C TYR A 23 1.92 23.29 -31.13
N VAL A 24 0.61 23.12 -30.98
CA VAL A 24 -0.14 23.44 -29.75
C VAL A 24 -0.99 22.25 -29.36
N CYS A 25 -0.96 21.89 -28.11
CA CYS A 25 -1.76 20.80 -27.59
C CYS A 25 -3.26 20.98 -27.91
N PRO A 26 -3.93 20.03 -28.58
CA PRO A 26 -5.33 20.17 -28.95
C PRO A 26 -6.26 20.17 -27.71
N GLN A 27 -5.82 19.54 -26.61
CA GLN A 27 -6.61 19.43 -25.39
C GLN A 27 -6.47 20.65 -24.46
N CYS A 28 -5.22 21.00 -24.09
CA CYS A 28 -5.00 22.03 -23.04
C CYS A 28 -4.33 23.31 -23.54
N LYS A 29 -4.07 23.42 -24.85
CA LYS A 29 -3.43 24.56 -25.49
C LYS A 29 -1.98 24.83 -25.02
N CYS A 30 -1.32 23.87 -24.39
CA CYS A 30 0.10 23.93 -24.04
C CYS A 30 0.95 24.09 -25.30
N PRO A 31 1.93 25.02 -25.34
CA PRO A 31 2.84 25.17 -26.47
C PRO A 31 3.68 23.91 -26.68
N GLY A 32 3.98 23.59 -27.95
CA GLY A 32 4.75 22.42 -28.35
C GLY A 32 6.16 22.37 -27.76
N GLU A 33 6.80 23.51 -27.56
CA GLU A 33 8.12 23.60 -26.93
C GLU A 33 8.21 22.96 -25.53
N ARG A 34 7.07 22.75 -24.87
CA ARG A 34 6.98 22.09 -23.57
C ARG A 34 6.79 20.58 -23.65
N PHE A 35 6.51 20.05 -24.82
CA PHE A 35 6.29 18.62 -24.98
C PHE A 35 7.59 17.84 -24.76
N GLU A 36 7.47 16.74 -24.06
CA GLU A 36 8.57 15.79 -23.83
C GLU A 36 8.58 14.76 -24.94
N LYS A 37 9.70 14.67 -25.68
CA LYS A 37 9.89 13.61 -26.67
C LYS A 37 10.00 12.28 -25.92
N LEU A 38 9.03 11.40 -26.16
CA LEU A 38 9.10 10.04 -25.64
C LEU A 38 10.15 9.33 -26.48
N GLY A 39 11.16 8.75 -25.83
CA GLY A 39 12.31 8.12 -26.49
C GLY A 39 11.89 7.18 -27.59
N GLY A 40 12.68 7.17 -28.69
CA GLY A 40 12.39 6.42 -29.89
C GLY A 40 12.12 4.96 -29.63
N ALA A 41 11.17 4.42 -30.42
CA ALA A 41 10.72 3.03 -30.49
C ALA A 41 11.06 2.19 -29.27
N SER A 42 10.10 2.05 -28.36
CA SER A 42 10.13 0.94 -27.41
C SER A 42 10.44 -0.32 -28.22
N GLU A 43 11.46 -1.08 -27.82
CA GLU A 43 11.64 -2.42 -28.34
C GLU A 43 10.27 -3.11 -28.37
N PRO A 44 9.95 -3.91 -29.40
CA PRO A 44 8.66 -4.59 -29.45
C PRO A 44 8.50 -5.33 -28.14
N VAL A 45 7.47 -4.95 -27.36
CA VAL A 45 7.09 -5.69 -26.16
C VAL A 45 6.83 -7.10 -26.69
N GLU A 46 7.63 -8.07 -26.29
CA GLU A 46 7.32 -9.48 -26.55
C GLU A 46 5.87 -9.69 -26.19
N GLU A 47 5.11 -10.44 -27.04
CA GLU A 47 3.72 -10.74 -26.83
C GLU A 47 3.54 -11.52 -25.52
N GLY A 48 3.62 -10.81 -24.40
CA GLY A 48 3.38 -11.29 -23.04
C GLY A 48 2.02 -10.80 -22.56
N TRP A 49 1.35 -11.63 -21.79
CA TRP A 49 0.11 -11.28 -21.10
C TRP A 49 0.38 -10.15 -20.11
N ALA A 50 -0.25 -9.00 -20.24
CA ALA A 50 -0.23 -7.84 -19.38
C ALA A 50 1.15 -7.41 -18.83
N ALA A 51 1.37 -6.14 -18.63
CA ALA A 51 2.56 -5.62 -17.98
C ALA A 51 2.83 -6.34 -16.65
N GLU A 52 4.07 -6.76 -16.41
CA GLU A 52 4.45 -7.35 -15.14
C GLU A 52 4.12 -6.38 -13.99
N HIS A 53 3.40 -6.87 -13.00
CA HIS A 53 3.16 -6.12 -11.79
C HIS A 53 4.46 -6.11 -10.97
N VAL A 54 5.00 -4.92 -10.71
CA VAL A 54 6.26 -4.75 -9.97
C VAL A 54 5.98 -4.23 -8.57
N VAL A 55 6.33 -5.02 -7.56
CA VAL A 55 6.32 -4.57 -6.16
C VAL A 55 7.60 -3.78 -5.89
N GLY A 56 7.44 -2.57 -5.31
CA GLY A 56 8.58 -1.75 -4.91
C GLY A 56 9.03 -0.76 -5.98
N VAL A 57 8.11 -0.24 -6.77
CA VAL A 57 8.39 0.83 -7.76
C VAL A 57 9.09 2.03 -7.09
N GLY A 58 8.74 2.36 -5.82
CA GLY A 58 9.37 3.42 -5.04
C GLY A 58 10.85 3.18 -4.70
N LYS A 59 11.39 1.98 -4.95
CA LYS A 59 12.82 1.65 -4.75
C LYS A 59 13.65 1.80 -6.02
N LEU A 60 13.05 2.17 -7.14
CA LEU A 60 13.79 2.38 -8.39
C LEU A 60 14.74 3.56 -8.23
N GLU A 61 15.95 3.43 -8.81
CA GLU A 61 17.06 4.41 -8.68
C GLU A 61 16.69 5.84 -9.10
N ASN A 62 15.73 5.98 -9.99
CA ASN A 62 15.28 7.28 -10.52
C ASN A 62 14.08 7.88 -9.80
N VAL A 63 13.61 7.29 -8.70
CA VAL A 63 12.53 7.87 -7.89
C VAL A 63 13.12 8.85 -6.88
N PRO A 64 12.69 10.14 -6.89
CA PRO A 64 13.15 11.13 -5.92
C PRO A 64 12.89 10.71 -4.47
N ALA A 65 13.86 10.99 -3.59
CA ALA A 65 13.79 10.56 -2.18
C ALA A 65 12.63 11.20 -1.41
N ASP A 66 12.24 12.40 -1.75
CA ASP A 66 11.08 13.09 -1.18
C ASP A 66 9.77 12.40 -1.56
N ILE A 67 9.62 11.92 -2.80
CA ILE A 67 8.46 11.11 -3.22
C ILE A 67 8.39 9.81 -2.41
N VAL A 68 9.52 9.11 -2.23
CA VAL A 68 9.55 7.89 -1.40
C VAL A 68 9.18 8.18 0.05
N ALA A 69 9.63 9.31 0.60
CA ALA A 69 9.28 9.74 1.95
C ALA A 69 7.77 10.03 2.08
N ASP A 70 7.17 10.69 1.10
CA ASP A 70 5.74 10.97 1.07
C ASP A 70 4.91 9.68 0.91
N LEU A 71 5.33 8.74 0.06
CA LEU A 71 4.68 7.43 -0.04
C LEU A 71 4.68 6.69 1.31
N ARG A 72 5.79 6.74 2.05
CA ARG A 72 5.89 6.09 3.37
C ARG A 72 5.01 6.78 4.41
N ALA A 73 4.98 8.12 4.43
CA ALA A 73 4.13 8.88 5.34
C ALA A 73 2.64 8.62 5.07
N ASN A 74 2.24 8.54 3.80
CA ASN A 74 0.88 8.17 3.44
C ASN A 74 0.56 6.73 3.86
N PHE A 75 1.43 5.75 3.59
CA PHE A 75 1.24 4.37 4.05
C PHE A 75 0.98 4.28 5.56
N GLU A 76 1.78 4.99 6.37
CA GLU A 76 1.62 5.02 7.83
C GLU A 76 0.30 5.70 8.24
N GLY A 77 -0.07 6.78 7.56
CA GLY A 77 -1.34 7.48 7.75
C GLY A 77 -2.54 6.56 7.52
N GLU A 78 -2.62 5.95 6.35
CA GLU A 78 -3.71 5.04 5.98
C GLU A 78 -3.83 3.84 6.94
N CYS A 79 -2.71 3.22 7.31
CA CYS A 79 -2.70 2.15 8.32
C CYS A 79 -3.30 2.60 9.67
N SER A 80 -3.01 3.84 10.08
CA SER A 80 -3.54 4.40 11.32
C SER A 80 -5.04 4.69 11.22
N GLU A 81 -5.50 5.20 10.08
CA GLU A 81 -6.90 5.52 9.83
C GLU A 81 -7.80 4.30 9.81
N VAL A 82 -7.34 3.15 9.32
CA VAL A 82 -8.07 1.88 9.42
C VAL A 82 -8.48 1.59 10.87
N GLY A 83 -7.53 1.61 11.80
CA GLY A 83 -7.79 1.35 13.22
C GLY A 83 -8.66 2.41 13.88
N MET A 84 -8.40 3.67 13.56
CA MET A 84 -9.10 4.83 14.08
C MET A 84 -10.57 4.81 13.67
N TYR A 85 -10.88 4.61 12.38
CA TYR A 85 -12.24 4.60 11.87
C TYR A 85 -13.07 3.40 12.41
N LEU A 86 -12.44 2.23 12.53
CA LEU A 86 -13.08 1.09 13.19
C LEU A 86 -13.41 1.38 14.67
N ALA A 87 -12.55 2.10 15.38
CA ALA A 87 -12.83 2.52 16.76
C ALA A 87 -13.94 3.56 16.82
N MET A 88 -13.95 4.55 15.92
CA MET A 88 -15.02 5.56 15.80
C MET A 88 -16.36 4.94 15.46
N SER A 89 -16.38 3.91 14.60
CA SER A 89 -17.59 3.14 14.33
C SER A 89 -18.21 2.56 15.59
N ARG A 90 -17.39 1.93 16.45
CA ARG A 90 -17.85 1.37 17.73
C ARG A 90 -18.38 2.44 18.67
N VAL A 91 -17.82 3.65 18.66
CA VAL A 91 -18.34 4.78 19.43
C VAL A 91 -19.71 5.19 18.92
N ALA A 92 -19.86 5.39 17.62
CA ALA A 92 -21.12 5.78 16.99
C ALA A 92 -22.24 4.75 17.26
N GLU A 93 -21.94 3.45 17.19
CA GLU A 93 -22.90 2.39 17.52
C GLU A 93 -23.37 2.44 18.98
N ARG A 94 -22.45 2.65 19.93
CA ARG A 94 -22.79 2.78 21.36
C ARG A 94 -23.63 4.02 21.66
N GLU A 95 -23.43 5.10 20.90
CA GLU A 95 -24.20 6.34 21.01
C GLU A 95 -25.56 6.28 20.29
N GLY A 96 -25.83 5.21 19.54
CA GLY A 96 -27.10 5.02 18.83
C GLY A 96 -27.14 5.64 17.43
N TYR A 97 -25.99 5.84 16.80
CA TYR A 97 -25.83 6.33 15.43
C TYR A 97 -25.34 5.24 14.46
N PRO A 98 -26.13 4.18 14.20
CA PRO A 98 -25.67 3.05 13.41
C PRO A 98 -25.30 3.43 11.96
N GLU A 99 -25.98 4.38 11.35
CA GLU A 99 -25.67 4.86 9.99
C GLU A 99 -24.25 5.49 9.93
N ILE A 100 -23.89 6.28 10.94
CA ILE A 100 -22.53 6.85 11.06
C ILE A 100 -21.52 5.73 11.29
N GLY A 101 -21.86 4.75 12.14
CA GLY A 101 -21.02 3.59 12.40
C GLY A 101 -20.73 2.76 11.17
N GLU A 102 -21.73 2.51 10.34
CA GLU A 102 -21.56 1.79 9.07
C GLU A 102 -20.70 2.57 8.05
N TYR A 103 -20.86 3.89 7.98
CA TYR A 103 -20.01 4.71 7.10
C TYR A 103 -18.54 4.67 7.53
N TRP A 104 -18.24 4.73 8.85
CA TRP A 104 -16.89 4.58 9.36
C TRP A 104 -16.27 3.22 9.01
N LYS A 105 -17.05 2.12 9.11
CA LYS A 105 -16.55 0.79 8.69
C LYS A 105 -16.21 0.75 7.21
N LYS A 106 -17.06 1.36 6.36
CA LYS A 106 -16.83 1.44 4.93
C LYS A 106 -15.56 2.22 4.64
N ALA A 107 -15.39 3.40 5.23
CA ALA A 107 -14.19 4.22 5.08
C ALA A 107 -12.94 3.43 5.52
N ALA A 108 -12.97 2.76 6.68
CA ALA A 108 -11.83 1.94 7.12
C ALA A 108 -11.39 0.87 6.11
N LEU A 109 -12.32 0.27 5.37
CA LEU A 109 -11.99 -0.69 4.31
C LEU A 109 -11.40 0.00 3.08
N GLU A 110 -11.84 1.21 2.76
CA GLU A 110 -11.26 2.02 1.68
C GLU A 110 -9.83 2.43 2.02
N GLU A 111 -9.55 2.86 3.27
CA GLU A 111 -8.18 3.17 3.73
C GLU A 111 -7.27 1.92 3.77
N ALA A 112 -7.82 0.75 4.05
CA ALA A 112 -7.05 -0.49 3.96
C ALA A 112 -6.58 -0.78 2.52
N GLU A 113 -7.41 -0.50 1.52
CA GLU A 113 -7.04 -0.60 0.10
C GLU A 113 -6.00 0.46 -0.31
N HIS A 114 -6.10 1.69 0.22
CA HIS A 114 -5.09 2.73 0.00
C HIS A 114 -3.75 2.31 0.61
N ALA A 115 -3.74 1.85 1.86
CA ALA A 115 -2.55 1.33 2.52
C ALA A 115 -1.90 0.19 1.74
N ALA A 116 -2.70 -0.75 1.21
CA ALA A 116 -2.20 -1.86 0.38
C ALA A 116 -1.49 -1.36 -0.88
N LYS A 117 -2.06 -0.38 -1.58
CA LYS A 117 -1.45 0.23 -2.77
C LYS A 117 -0.13 0.94 -2.45
N PHE A 118 -0.07 1.74 -1.38
CA PHE A 118 1.17 2.35 -0.93
C PHE A 118 2.22 1.31 -0.52
N ALA A 119 1.82 0.24 0.16
CA ALA A 119 2.70 -0.87 0.51
C ALA A 119 3.33 -1.53 -0.73
N GLU A 120 2.53 -1.76 -1.78
CA GLU A 120 2.99 -2.31 -3.06
C GLU A 120 3.96 -1.36 -3.77
N LEU A 121 3.66 -0.06 -3.83
CA LEU A 121 4.54 0.95 -4.41
C LEU A 121 5.89 1.01 -3.68
N LEU A 122 5.90 0.92 -2.35
CA LEU A 122 7.12 0.95 -1.54
C LEU A 122 7.88 -0.38 -1.60
N GLY A 123 7.21 -1.53 -1.58
CA GLY A 123 7.82 -2.85 -1.50
C GLY A 123 8.72 -3.03 -0.26
N GLU A 124 8.42 -2.34 0.84
CA GLU A 124 9.20 -2.39 2.09
C GLU A 124 8.67 -3.46 3.05
N VAL A 125 7.35 -3.63 3.09
CA VAL A 125 6.67 -4.54 4.04
C VAL A 125 6.22 -5.85 3.39
N LEU A 126 6.32 -5.96 2.07
CA LEU A 126 6.00 -7.16 1.30
C LEU A 126 7.01 -7.34 0.15
N THR A 127 6.98 -8.52 -0.44
CA THR A 127 7.74 -8.86 -1.66
C THR A 127 6.77 -9.44 -2.69
N ASP A 128 7.23 -9.63 -3.91
CA ASP A 128 6.51 -10.32 -5.00
C ASP A 128 6.46 -11.85 -4.85
N SER A 129 7.01 -12.37 -3.75
CA SER A 129 7.02 -13.80 -3.43
C SER A 129 6.09 -14.13 -2.26
N THR A 130 5.00 -14.85 -2.53
CA THR A 130 4.09 -15.37 -1.50
C THR A 130 4.82 -16.20 -0.44
N LYS A 131 5.77 -17.06 -0.86
CA LYS A 131 6.60 -17.83 0.07
C LYS A 131 7.35 -16.92 1.03
N ARG A 132 8.04 -15.91 0.48
CA ARG A 132 8.83 -14.99 1.28
C ARG A 132 7.96 -14.15 2.22
N ASN A 133 6.81 -13.70 1.75
CA ASN A 133 5.86 -12.96 2.59
C ASN A 133 5.36 -13.81 3.77
N LEU A 134 5.05 -15.09 3.56
CA LEU A 134 4.69 -16.01 4.64
C LEU A 134 5.83 -16.19 5.65
N GLU A 135 7.08 -16.42 5.19
CA GLU A 135 8.25 -16.55 6.07
C GLU A 135 8.43 -15.31 6.96
N MET A 136 8.35 -14.13 6.38
CA MET A 136 8.45 -12.86 7.11
C MET A 136 7.34 -12.72 8.15
N ARG A 137 6.11 -13.06 7.78
CA ARG A 137 4.96 -12.93 8.69
C ARG A 137 5.01 -13.95 9.84
N VAL A 138 5.40 -15.20 9.61
CA VAL A 138 5.59 -16.19 10.69
C VAL A 138 6.56 -15.65 11.75
N ALA A 139 7.68 -15.06 11.34
CA ALA A 139 8.65 -14.47 12.27
C ALA A 139 8.06 -13.26 13.03
N ALA A 140 7.36 -12.38 12.32
CA ALA A 140 6.76 -11.19 12.90
C ALA A 140 5.64 -11.52 13.90
N GLU A 141 4.77 -12.50 13.59
CA GLU A 141 3.70 -12.93 14.51
C GLU A 141 4.24 -13.54 15.81
N ARG A 142 5.38 -14.26 15.75
CA ARG A 142 6.07 -14.73 16.96
C ARG A 142 6.53 -13.59 17.84
N GLY A 143 7.13 -12.54 17.24
CA GLY A 143 7.53 -11.33 17.95
C GLY A 143 6.34 -10.57 18.55
N ALA A 144 5.28 -10.39 17.77
CA ALA A 144 4.05 -9.73 18.20
C ALA A 144 3.37 -10.48 19.36
N THR A 145 3.30 -11.82 19.29
CA THR A 145 2.80 -12.67 20.38
C THR A 145 3.59 -12.45 21.66
N SER A 146 4.92 -12.50 21.59
CA SER A 146 5.80 -12.30 22.74
C SER A 146 5.67 -10.90 23.35
N GLY A 147 5.69 -9.86 22.51
CA GLY A 147 5.58 -8.47 22.96
C GLY A 147 4.24 -8.17 23.64
N LYS A 148 3.12 -8.61 23.02
CA LYS A 148 1.79 -8.44 23.61
C LYS A 148 1.61 -9.25 24.90
N THR A 149 2.18 -10.46 24.98
CA THR A 149 2.16 -11.27 26.21
C THR A 149 2.91 -10.57 27.35
N ASP A 150 4.09 -9.97 27.07
CA ASP A 150 4.82 -9.20 28.07
C ASP A 150 4.05 -7.95 28.50
N LEU A 151 3.47 -7.20 27.58
CA LEU A 151 2.64 -6.05 27.89
C LEU A 151 1.44 -6.44 28.77
N ALA A 152 0.72 -7.50 28.42
CA ALA A 152 -0.39 -7.99 29.24
C ALA A 152 0.05 -8.36 30.66
N ARG A 153 1.18 -9.07 30.80
CA ARG A 153 1.75 -9.42 32.12
C ARG A 153 2.07 -8.18 32.96
N ARG A 154 2.69 -7.15 32.36
CA ARG A 154 2.99 -5.88 33.06
C ARG A 154 1.71 -5.12 33.45
N ALA A 155 0.71 -5.10 32.57
CA ALA A 155 -0.60 -4.51 32.87
C ALA A 155 -1.27 -5.21 34.06
N LYS A 156 -1.23 -6.55 34.13
CA LYS A 156 -1.75 -7.31 35.26
C LYS A 156 -1.03 -6.97 36.56
N ALA A 157 0.30 -6.91 36.54
CA ALA A 157 1.10 -6.53 37.71
C ALA A 157 0.78 -5.10 38.22
N ALA A 158 0.32 -4.23 37.32
CA ALA A 158 -0.12 -2.87 37.63
C ALA A 158 -1.62 -2.77 37.99
N ASN A 159 -2.34 -3.85 38.14
CA ASN A 159 -3.80 -3.93 38.38
C ASN A 159 -4.66 -3.23 37.28
N LEU A 160 -4.19 -3.27 36.02
CA LEU A 160 -4.88 -2.72 34.85
C LEU A 160 -5.57 -3.84 34.07
N ASP A 161 -6.61 -4.44 34.69
CA ASP A 161 -7.25 -5.67 34.16
C ASP A 161 -7.86 -5.47 32.76
N ALA A 162 -8.50 -4.35 32.48
CA ALA A 162 -9.06 -4.08 31.15
C ALA A 162 -7.98 -4.05 30.07
N ILE A 163 -6.80 -3.52 30.34
CA ILE A 163 -5.67 -3.53 29.42
C ILE A 163 -5.11 -4.95 29.29
N HIS A 164 -4.91 -5.63 30.42
CA HIS A 164 -4.45 -7.01 30.43
C HIS A 164 -5.32 -7.90 29.56
N ASP A 165 -6.63 -7.91 29.78
CA ASP A 165 -7.55 -8.82 29.12
C ASP A 165 -7.57 -8.56 27.60
N THR A 166 -7.67 -7.28 27.21
CA THR A 166 -7.67 -6.88 25.80
C THR A 166 -6.38 -7.27 25.08
N VAL A 167 -5.23 -6.97 25.68
CA VAL A 167 -3.92 -7.24 25.03
C VAL A 167 -3.59 -8.73 25.06
N HIS A 168 -3.99 -9.46 26.12
CA HIS A 168 -3.81 -10.91 26.20
C HIS A 168 -4.62 -11.64 25.12
N GLU A 169 -5.85 -11.20 24.84
CA GLU A 169 -6.67 -11.73 23.73
C GLU A 169 -5.95 -11.50 22.38
N MET A 170 -5.47 -10.29 22.12
CA MET A 170 -4.69 -9.98 20.92
C MET A 170 -3.43 -10.87 20.80
N ALA A 171 -2.71 -11.12 21.90
CA ALA A 171 -1.55 -12.02 21.88
C ALA A 171 -1.91 -13.45 21.43
N ARG A 172 -3.11 -13.93 21.80
CA ARG A 172 -3.62 -15.24 21.36
C ARG A 172 -3.98 -15.24 19.88
N ASP A 173 -4.50 -14.12 19.37
CA ASP A 173 -4.78 -13.95 17.95
C ASP A 173 -3.48 -13.98 17.14
N GLU A 174 -2.42 -13.25 17.54
CA GLU A 174 -1.13 -13.30 16.86
C GLU A 174 -0.54 -14.72 16.83
N ALA A 175 -0.67 -15.45 17.95
CA ALA A 175 -0.23 -16.85 18.00
C ALA A 175 -1.05 -17.76 17.05
N ARG A 176 -2.32 -17.46 16.83
CA ARG A 176 -3.19 -18.15 15.86
C ARG A 176 -2.78 -17.81 14.43
N HIS A 177 -2.55 -16.52 14.13
CA HIS A 177 -2.07 -16.07 12.83
C HIS A 177 -0.73 -16.71 12.46
N GLY A 178 0.24 -16.67 13.38
CA GLY A 178 1.56 -17.28 13.16
C GLY A 178 1.48 -18.78 12.85
N ARG A 179 0.66 -19.54 13.59
CA ARG A 179 0.45 -20.97 13.30
C ARG A 179 -0.25 -21.21 11.96
N ALA A 180 -1.20 -20.37 11.59
CA ALA A 180 -1.88 -20.47 10.31
C ALA A 180 -0.91 -20.21 9.15
N PHE A 181 -0.09 -19.16 9.22
CA PHE A 181 0.93 -18.84 8.20
C PHE A 181 2.00 -19.94 8.11
N GLU A 182 2.46 -20.50 9.24
CA GLU A 182 3.41 -21.61 9.26
C GLU A 182 2.80 -22.87 8.61
N GLY A 183 1.53 -23.16 8.90
CA GLY A 183 0.81 -24.27 8.28
C GLY A 183 0.65 -24.11 6.76
N LEU A 184 0.34 -22.89 6.29
CA LEU A 184 0.26 -22.58 4.86
C LEU A 184 1.64 -22.68 4.20
N LEU A 185 2.68 -22.15 4.84
CA LEU A 185 4.05 -22.22 4.33
C LEU A 185 4.47 -23.70 4.14
N LYS A 186 4.22 -24.54 5.14
CA LYS A 186 4.52 -25.98 5.07
C LYS A 186 3.71 -26.69 3.99
N ARG A 187 2.42 -26.34 3.84
CA ARG A 187 1.52 -27.02 2.89
C ARG A 187 1.87 -26.75 1.44
N TYR A 188 2.27 -25.53 1.10
CA TYR A 188 2.45 -25.11 -0.28
C TYR A 188 3.90 -25.00 -0.72
N PHE A 189 4.84 -24.90 0.23
CA PHE A 189 6.25 -24.63 -0.06
C PHE A 189 7.22 -25.52 0.75
N GLY A 190 6.70 -26.48 1.51
CA GLY A 190 7.48 -27.46 2.29
C GLY A 190 7.75 -28.77 1.57
#